data_ea146e30c006093ea682d5c40244beb3
#
_entry.id   ea146e30c006093ea682d5c40244beb3
#
_cell.length_a   1.000
_cell.length_b   1.000
_cell.length_c   1.000
_cell.angle_alpha   90.00
_cell.angle_beta   90.00
_cell.angle_gamma   90.00
#
_symmetry.space_group_name_H-M   'P 1'
#
loop_
_entity.id
_entity.type
_entity.pdbx_description
1 polymer ?
#
loop_
_entity_poly.entity_id
_entity_poly.type
_entity_poly.pdbx_seq_one_letter_code
_entity_poly.pdbx_strand_id
1 'polypeptide(L)'
;MNYNVRFQVIGDVKRLPAEVQDKLNETIETTAANSGMTMVVALSYGSRWEMTKAVKDIVRDLQKKGLDKYSDQDLDQLITEDTVCSHLETRFMPDPDLLIRTGGELRVSNFLLWQIAYTELYFCDTYWPDFREQNLYKAILSYQKRQRRFGKTESQIEDDEEDVRLADNLGDIQNKAKNKLGKSPVDEDEFEEVK
;
A
#
# COMPACT_ATOMS: atom_id res chain seq x y z
N MET A 1 25.23 5.76 -5.57
CA MET A 1 23.92 6.40 -5.71
C MET A 1 23.55 7.06 -4.38
N ASN A 2 23.39 8.37 -4.37
CA ASN A 2 23.31 9.13 -3.11
C ASN A 2 21.95 9.02 -2.36
N TYR A 3 20.90 8.49 -2.99
CA TYR A 3 19.54 8.58 -2.42
C TYR A 3 18.87 7.24 -2.08
N ASN A 4 19.51 6.11 -2.35
CA ASN A 4 18.97 4.76 -2.06
C ASN A 4 17.51 4.58 -2.54
N VAL A 5 17.18 5.08 -3.74
CA VAL A 5 15.84 5.01 -4.35
C VAL A 5 15.81 3.86 -5.36
N ARG A 6 14.84 2.96 -5.24
CA ARG A 6 14.54 1.93 -6.25
C ARG A 6 13.64 2.54 -7.32
N PHE A 7 13.97 2.34 -8.59
CA PHE A 7 13.17 2.80 -9.71
C PHE A 7 12.37 1.65 -10.32
N GLN A 8 11.09 1.89 -10.62
CA GLN A 8 10.19 0.95 -11.29
C GLN A 8 9.31 1.67 -12.31
N VAL A 9 8.78 0.94 -13.28
CA VAL A 9 7.89 1.48 -14.32
C VAL A 9 6.66 0.59 -14.44
N ILE A 10 5.49 1.22 -14.62
CA ILE A 10 4.24 0.55 -14.99
C ILE A 10 3.70 1.12 -16.30
N GLY A 11 2.94 0.30 -17.04
CA GLY A 11 2.31 0.68 -18.29
C GLY A 11 2.88 -0.03 -19.52
N ASP A 12 2.42 0.36 -20.72
CA ASP A 12 2.81 -0.28 -21.98
C ASP A 12 4.15 0.26 -22.49
N VAL A 13 5.23 -0.15 -21.82
CA VAL A 13 6.61 0.27 -22.14
C VAL A 13 6.99 -0.09 -23.58
N LYS A 14 6.38 -1.16 -24.16
CA LYS A 14 6.66 -1.59 -25.53
C LYS A 14 6.27 -0.56 -26.60
N ARG A 15 5.41 0.40 -26.26
CA ARG A 15 5.04 1.51 -27.14
C ARG A 15 6.07 2.63 -27.19
N LEU A 16 7.04 2.62 -26.30
CA LEU A 16 8.10 3.63 -26.27
C LEU A 16 9.19 3.30 -27.28
N PRO A 17 9.97 4.28 -27.75
CA PRO A 17 11.16 4.05 -28.57
C PRO A 17 12.14 3.08 -27.90
N ALA A 18 12.84 2.24 -28.68
CA ALA A 18 13.76 1.23 -28.17
C ALA A 18 14.83 1.81 -27.22
N GLU A 19 15.43 2.95 -27.60
CA GLU A 19 16.44 3.64 -26.77
C GLU A 19 15.90 4.02 -25.38
N VAL A 20 14.61 4.38 -25.30
CA VAL A 20 13.95 4.69 -24.01
C VAL A 20 13.76 3.41 -23.21
N GLN A 21 13.31 2.32 -23.85
CA GLN A 21 13.16 1.02 -23.21
C GLN A 21 14.47 0.53 -22.61
N ASP A 22 15.58 0.62 -23.38
CA ASP A 22 16.90 0.22 -22.95
C ASP A 22 17.36 1.04 -21.72
N LYS A 23 17.13 2.37 -21.73
CA LYS A 23 17.50 3.23 -20.62
C LYS A 23 16.66 2.98 -19.36
N LEU A 24 15.38 2.65 -19.52
CA LEU A 24 14.52 2.25 -18.41
C LEU A 24 15.00 0.95 -17.78
N ASN A 25 15.32 -0.06 -18.59
CA ASN A 25 15.84 -1.35 -18.12
C ASN A 25 17.16 -1.18 -17.37
N GLU A 26 18.12 -0.45 -17.93
CA GLU A 26 19.40 -0.10 -17.27
C GLU A 26 19.15 0.55 -15.90
N THR A 27 18.21 1.50 -15.83
CA THR A 27 17.91 2.22 -14.58
C THR A 27 17.26 1.29 -13.54
N ILE A 28 16.32 0.43 -13.95
CA ILE A 28 15.68 -0.56 -13.07
C ILE A 28 16.75 -1.52 -12.51
N GLU A 29 17.61 -2.08 -13.37
CA GLU A 29 18.67 -3.01 -12.96
C GLU A 29 19.66 -2.35 -12.00
N THR A 30 20.11 -1.14 -12.34
CA THR A 30 21.09 -0.40 -11.52
C THR A 30 20.56 -0.05 -10.14
N THR A 31 19.25 0.15 -10.01
CA THR A 31 18.60 0.53 -8.73
C THR A 31 17.96 -0.65 -8.00
N ALA A 32 17.99 -1.86 -8.56
CA ALA A 32 17.28 -3.03 -8.02
C ALA A 32 17.67 -3.37 -6.57
N ALA A 33 18.94 -3.17 -6.20
CA ALA A 33 19.46 -3.44 -4.87
C ALA A 33 19.16 -2.34 -3.83
N ASN A 34 18.59 -1.20 -4.25
CA ASN A 34 18.24 -0.13 -3.33
C ASN A 34 17.05 -0.55 -2.45
N SER A 35 17.12 -0.22 -1.15
CA SER A 35 16.18 -0.64 -0.12
C SER A 35 15.38 0.53 0.48
N GLY A 36 15.61 1.75 0.03
CA GLY A 36 14.88 2.94 0.46
C GLY A 36 13.53 3.10 -0.25
N MET A 37 13.16 4.33 -0.54
CA MET A 37 11.91 4.64 -1.24
C MET A 37 11.88 3.98 -2.64
N THR A 38 10.74 3.44 -3.03
CA THR A 38 10.51 3.01 -4.42
C THR A 38 9.76 4.10 -5.17
N MET A 39 10.37 4.60 -6.24
CA MET A 39 9.74 5.52 -7.19
C MET A 39 9.19 4.73 -8.37
N VAL A 40 7.89 4.82 -8.60
CA VAL A 40 7.22 4.15 -9.72
C VAL A 40 6.74 5.19 -10.72
N VAL A 41 7.13 5.05 -11.99
CA VAL A 41 6.72 5.97 -13.06
C VAL A 41 5.75 5.27 -13.99
N ALA A 42 4.58 5.88 -14.23
CA ALA A 42 3.57 5.37 -15.14
C ALA A 42 3.82 5.94 -16.56
N LEU A 43 4.19 5.08 -17.51
CA LEU A 43 4.49 5.45 -18.90
C LEU A 43 3.59 4.71 -19.88
N SER A 44 2.96 5.45 -20.81
CA SER A 44 1.94 4.86 -21.71
C SER A 44 0.89 4.03 -20.93
N TYR A 45 0.55 4.49 -19.72
CA TYR A 45 -0.33 3.80 -18.79
C TYR A 45 -1.78 4.27 -18.93
N GLY A 46 -2.69 3.36 -18.72
CA GLY A 46 -4.11 3.64 -18.54
C GLY A 46 -4.79 2.45 -17.87
N SER A 47 -5.59 2.70 -16.84
CA SER A 47 -6.17 1.63 -16.02
C SER A 47 -7.07 0.67 -16.81
N ARG A 48 -7.84 1.17 -17.79
CA ARG A 48 -8.64 0.31 -18.65
C ARG A 48 -7.78 -0.65 -19.49
N TRP A 49 -6.63 -0.19 -19.98
CA TRP A 49 -5.67 -1.04 -20.67
C TRP A 49 -5.08 -2.09 -19.70
N GLU A 50 -4.68 -1.68 -18.52
CA GLU A 50 -4.13 -2.57 -17.50
C GLU A 50 -5.13 -3.67 -17.12
N MET A 51 -6.38 -3.30 -16.79
CA MET A 51 -7.44 -4.25 -16.45
C MET A 51 -7.72 -5.23 -17.59
N THR A 52 -7.78 -4.72 -18.85
CA THR A 52 -7.96 -5.58 -20.02
C THR A 52 -6.79 -6.54 -20.20
N LYS A 53 -5.56 -6.09 -19.91
CA LYS A 53 -4.35 -6.92 -19.93
C LYS A 53 -4.44 -8.00 -18.85
N ALA A 54 -4.78 -7.61 -17.61
CA ALA A 54 -4.93 -8.55 -16.49
C ALA A 54 -5.94 -9.68 -16.82
N VAL A 55 -7.11 -9.33 -17.35
CA VAL A 55 -8.11 -10.33 -17.80
C VAL A 55 -7.53 -11.29 -18.84
N LYS A 56 -6.82 -10.78 -19.85
CA LYS A 56 -6.17 -11.63 -20.87
C LYS A 56 -5.11 -12.55 -20.26
N ASP A 57 -4.34 -12.08 -19.29
CA ASP A 57 -3.30 -12.86 -18.65
C ASP A 57 -3.90 -13.95 -17.74
N ILE A 58 -4.98 -13.65 -17.01
CA ILE A 58 -5.78 -14.64 -16.25
C ILE A 58 -6.30 -15.74 -17.17
N VAL A 59 -6.93 -15.37 -18.30
CA VAL A 59 -7.45 -16.35 -19.27
C VAL A 59 -6.34 -17.25 -19.82
N ARG A 60 -5.18 -16.66 -20.17
CA ARG A 60 -4.01 -17.44 -20.64
C ARG A 60 -3.50 -18.42 -19.59
N ASP A 61 -3.48 -18.03 -18.33
CA ASP A 61 -3.04 -18.90 -17.25
C ASP A 61 -4.04 -20.03 -16.97
N LEU A 62 -5.33 -19.75 -17.03
CA LEU A 62 -6.36 -20.78 -16.95
C LEU A 62 -6.31 -21.76 -18.16
N GLN A 63 -6.07 -21.26 -19.38
CA GLN A 63 -5.89 -22.11 -20.57
C GLN A 63 -4.70 -23.06 -20.42
N LYS A 64 -3.56 -22.59 -19.89
CA LYS A 64 -2.40 -23.46 -19.61
C LYS A 64 -2.72 -24.56 -18.59
N LYS A 65 -3.63 -24.30 -17.65
CA LYS A 65 -4.08 -25.26 -16.64
C LYS A 65 -5.19 -26.18 -17.13
N GLY A 66 -5.73 -25.95 -18.34
CA GLY A 66 -6.85 -26.68 -18.93
C GLY A 66 -8.19 -26.11 -18.48
N LEU A 67 -8.57 -24.97 -19.05
CA LEU A 67 -9.79 -24.22 -18.72
C LEU A 67 -11.06 -25.08 -18.79
N ASP A 68 -11.13 -26.03 -19.72
CA ASP A 68 -12.21 -26.99 -19.92
C ASP A 68 -12.47 -27.96 -18.75
N LYS A 69 -11.54 -28.01 -17.78
CA LYS A 69 -11.63 -28.84 -16.57
C LYS A 69 -12.34 -28.16 -15.41
N TYR A 70 -12.59 -26.86 -15.51
CA TYR A 70 -13.15 -26.06 -14.42
C TYR A 70 -14.66 -25.89 -14.61
N SER A 71 -15.43 -26.15 -13.56
CA SER A 71 -16.85 -25.78 -13.47
C SER A 71 -17.02 -24.29 -13.18
N ASP A 72 -18.24 -23.77 -13.30
CA ASP A 72 -18.55 -22.37 -12.93
C ASP A 72 -18.19 -22.09 -11.48
N GLN A 73 -18.43 -23.05 -10.56
CA GLN A 73 -18.06 -22.92 -9.14
C GLN A 73 -16.55 -22.85 -8.93
N ASP A 74 -15.78 -23.59 -9.74
CA ASP A 74 -14.33 -23.51 -9.69
C ASP A 74 -13.84 -22.16 -10.17
N LEU A 75 -14.45 -21.59 -11.21
CA LEU A 75 -14.12 -20.27 -11.73
C LEU A 75 -14.42 -19.16 -10.72
N ASP A 76 -15.53 -19.24 -10.00
CA ASP A 76 -15.88 -18.27 -8.93
C ASP A 76 -14.84 -18.28 -7.78
N GLN A 77 -14.23 -19.43 -7.50
CA GLN A 77 -13.17 -19.54 -6.51
C GLN A 77 -11.79 -19.11 -7.03
N LEU A 78 -11.53 -19.30 -8.30
CA LEU A 78 -10.25 -19.02 -8.95
C LEU A 78 -10.10 -17.57 -9.39
N ILE A 79 -11.21 -16.91 -9.77
CA ILE A 79 -11.21 -15.52 -10.27
C ILE A 79 -11.77 -14.62 -9.15
N THR A 80 -10.92 -14.26 -8.24
CA THR A 80 -11.20 -13.36 -7.10
C THR A 80 -10.57 -11.98 -7.33
N GLU A 81 -10.86 -11.02 -6.45
CA GLU A 81 -10.17 -9.72 -6.45
C GLU A 81 -8.66 -9.89 -6.33
N ASP A 82 -8.18 -10.81 -5.49
CA ASP A 82 -6.75 -11.10 -5.34
C ASP A 82 -6.15 -11.65 -6.63
N THR A 83 -6.89 -12.48 -7.37
CA THR A 83 -6.45 -12.97 -8.68
C THR A 83 -6.28 -11.82 -9.65
N VAL A 84 -7.21 -10.88 -9.69
CA VAL A 84 -7.10 -9.68 -10.53
C VAL A 84 -5.89 -8.84 -10.08
N CYS A 85 -5.77 -8.53 -8.79
CA CYS A 85 -4.66 -7.76 -8.23
C CYS A 85 -3.29 -8.35 -8.60
N SER A 86 -3.15 -9.68 -8.54
CA SER A 86 -1.90 -10.39 -8.87
C SER A 86 -1.51 -10.29 -10.35
N HIS A 87 -2.43 -9.91 -11.23
CA HIS A 87 -2.19 -9.74 -12.67
C HIS A 87 -2.12 -8.26 -13.10
N LEU A 88 -2.32 -7.30 -12.17
CA LEU A 88 -2.12 -5.89 -12.47
C LEU A 88 -0.62 -5.54 -12.58
N GLU A 89 -0.30 -4.45 -13.27
CA GLU A 89 1.07 -3.93 -13.34
C GLU A 89 1.57 -3.51 -11.94
N THR A 90 0.65 -3.13 -11.06
CA THR A 90 0.92 -2.64 -9.70
C THR A 90 1.05 -3.75 -8.65
N ARG A 91 0.98 -5.04 -9.01
CA ARG A 91 1.01 -6.20 -8.09
C ARG A 91 2.18 -6.24 -7.10
N PHE A 92 3.24 -5.48 -7.34
CA PHE A 92 4.45 -5.42 -6.50
C PHE A 92 4.41 -4.30 -5.44
N MET A 93 3.38 -3.49 -5.42
CA MET A 93 3.21 -2.36 -4.50
C MET A 93 1.81 -2.36 -3.89
N PRO A 94 1.62 -1.76 -2.70
CA PRO A 94 0.30 -1.58 -2.11
C PRO A 94 -0.54 -0.57 -2.90
N ASP A 95 -1.85 -0.60 -2.68
CA ASP A 95 -2.74 0.45 -3.17
C ASP A 95 -2.37 1.80 -2.53
N PRO A 96 -2.54 2.91 -3.27
CA PRO A 96 -2.15 4.21 -2.77
C PRO A 96 -3.07 4.71 -1.65
N ASP A 97 -2.49 5.29 -0.61
CA ASP A 97 -3.23 5.95 0.47
C ASP A 97 -3.70 7.35 0.09
N LEU A 98 -2.91 8.05 -0.71
CA LEU A 98 -3.17 9.43 -1.13
C LEU A 98 -2.86 9.62 -2.60
N LEU A 99 -3.83 10.13 -3.36
CA LEU A 99 -3.65 10.58 -4.73
C LEU A 99 -3.69 12.11 -4.78
N ILE A 100 -2.60 12.72 -5.25
CA ILE A 100 -2.50 14.18 -5.44
C ILE A 100 -2.64 14.48 -6.93
N ARG A 101 -3.67 15.25 -7.31
CA ARG A 101 -3.85 15.77 -8.67
C ARG A 101 -3.57 17.25 -8.70
N THR A 102 -2.57 17.64 -9.48
CA THR A 102 -2.16 19.04 -9.70
C THR A 102 -2.85 19.63 -10.93
N GLY A 103 -2.82 20.97 -11.08
CA GLY A 103 -3.29 21.65 -12.28
C GLY A 103 -4.79 21.93 -12.34
N GLY A 104 -5.52 21.91 -11.21
CA GLY A 104 -6.93 22.29 -11.12
C GLY A 104 -7.93 21.30 -11.70
N GLU A 105 -7.48 20.14 -12.16
CA GLU A 105 -8.35 19.12 -12.75
C GLU A 105 -8.97 18.20 -11.68
N LEU A 106 -10.31 18.08 -11.70
CA LEU A 106 -11.08 17.32 -10.69
C LEU A 106 -11.45 15.89 -11.13
N ARG A 107 -10.68 15.29 -12.03
CA ARG A 107 -10.90 13.93 -12.55
C ARG A 107 -9.63 13.10 -12.46
N VAL A 108 -9.75 11.78 -12.34
CA VAL A 108 -8.61 10.85 -12.26
C VAL A 108 -8.07 10.40 -13.62
N SER A 109 -8.79 10.68 -14.71
CA SER A 109 -8.34 10.49 -16.10
C SER A 109 -7.79 9.10 -16.40
N ASN A 110 -8.50 8.04 -16.03
CA ASN A 110 -8.12 6.66 -16.29
C ASN A 110 -6.79 6.25 -15.62
N PHE A 111 -6.46 6.86 -14.48
CA PHE A 111 -5.26 6.54 -13.71
C PHE A 111 -5.60 5.70 -12.49
N LEU A 112 -5.01 4.50 -12.37
CA LEU A 112 -5.10 3.57 -11.23
C LEU A 112 -6.54 3.30 -10.74
N LEU A 113 -7.55 3.15 -11.65
CA LEU A 113 -8.97 3.07 -11.27
C LEU A 113 -9.29 1.93 -10.29
N TRP A 114 -8.61 0.80 -10.41
CA TRP A 114 -8.77 -0.32 -9.48
C TRP A 114 -8.18 0.00 -8.12
N GLN A 115 -6.96 0.49 -8.11
CA GLN A 115 -6.15 0.70 -6.91
C GLN A 115 -6.60 1.89 -6.06
N ILE A 116 -7.28 2.88 -6.65
CA ILE A 116 -7.73 4.09 -5.94
C ILE A 116 -9.12 3.98 -5.32
N ALA A 117 -9.70 2.77 -5.28
CA ALA A 117 -11.07 2.55 -4.79
C ALA A 117 -11.30 3.12 -3.37
N TYR A 118 -10.29 3.07 -2.52
CA TYR A 118 -10.33 3.58 -1.14
C TYR A 118 -9.28 4.67 -0.86
N THR A 119 -8.70 5.24 -1.92
CA THR A 119 -7.66 6.26 -1.84
C THR A 119 -8.24 7.63 -1.51
N GLU A 120 -7.59 8.35 -0.61
CA GLU A 120 -7.91 9.76 -0.37
C GLU A 120 -7.45 10.63 -1.54
N LEU A 121 -8.36 11.47 -2.05
CA LEU A 121 -8.09 12.33 -3.19
C LEU A 121 -7.80 13.77 -2.73
N TYR A 122 -6.69 14.34 -3.20
CA TYR A 122 -6.32 15.73 -2.99
C TYR A 122 -6.11 16.42 -4.34
N PHE A 123 -6.91 17.44 -4.61
CA PHE A 123 -6.83 18.26 -5.83
C PHE A 123 -6.26 19.63 -5.50
N CYS A 124 -5.36 20.15 -6.33
CA CYS A 124 -4.84 21.50 -6.18
C CYS A 124 -4.64 22.19 -7.53
N ASP A 125 -4.76 23.52 -7.53
CA ASP A 125 -4.64 24.35 -8.73
C ASP A 125 -3.18 24.55 -9.18
N THR A 126 -2.23 24.24 -8.30
CA THR A 126 -0.80 24.38 -8.61
C THR A 126 -0.41 23.45 -9.74
N TYR A 127 0.19 23.97 -10.81
CA TYR A 127 0.73 23.14 -11.89
C TYR A 127 1.95 22.34 -11.44
N TRP A 128 2.18 21.16 -12.07
CA TRP A 128 3.27 20.28 -11.69
C TRP A 128 4.66 20.95 -11.66
N PRO A 129 5.05 21.84 -12.62
CA PRO A 129 6.34 22.51 -12.54
C PRO A 129 6.51 23.43 -11.33
N ASP A 130 5.40 23.89 -10.71
CA ASP A 130 5.39 24.79 -9.56
C ASP A 130 5.06 24.07 -8.25
N PHE A 131 4.73 22.78 -8.31
CA PHE A 131 4.46 21.97 -7.12
C PHE A 131 5.76 21.72 -6.35
N ARG A 132 5.81 22.17 -5.10
CA ARG A 132 6.98 22.12 -4.22
C ARG A 132 6.66 21.45 -2.90
N GLU A 133 7.65 21.30 -2.08
CA GLU A 133 7.59 20.69 -0.75
C GLU A 133 6.41 21.21 0.10
N GLN A 134 6.19 22.52 0.11
CA GLN A 134 5.07 23.13 0.83
C GLN A 134 3.69 22.67 0.34
N ASN A 135 3.54 22.42 -0.97
CA ASN A 135 2.31 21.88 -1.54
C ASN A 135 2.10 20.43 -1.11
N LEU A 136 3.18 19.63 -1.09
CA LEU A 136 3.16 18.27 -0.60
C LEU A 136 2.76 18.22 0.88
N TYR A 137 3.35 19.05 1.72
CA TYR A 137 2.99 19.14 3.14
C TYR A 137 1.51 19.48 3.35
N LYS A 138 0.95 20.41 2.55
CA LYS A 138 -0.49 20.73 2.61
C LYS A 138 -1.35 19.52 2.27
N ALA A 139 -0.97 18.74 1.27
CA ALA A 139 -1.69 17.53 0.88
C ALA A 139 -1.64 16.48 2.00
N ILE A 140 -0.47 16.24 2.60
CA ILE A 140 -0.28 15.30 3.71
C ILE A 140 -1.07 15.76 4.95
N LEU A 141 -1.02 17.03 5.32
CA LEU A 141 -1.80 17.56 6.44
C LEU A 141 -3.31 17.45 6.20
N SER A 142 -3.76 17.64 4.95
CA SER A 142 -5.16 17.42 4.58
C SER A 142 -5.56 15.96 4.76
N TYR A 143 -4.72 15.03 4.32
CA TYR A 143 -4.89 13.60 4.47
C TYR A 143 -4.98 13.19 5.95
N GLN A 144 -4.07 13.64 6.80
CA GLN A 144 -4.02 13.32 8.22
C GLN A 144 -5.25 13.80 9.01
N LYS A 145 -5.93 14.86 8.51
CA LYS A 145 -7.15 15.40 9.15
C LYS A 145 -8.42 14.65 8.77
N ARG A 146 -8.35 13.74 7.78
CA ARG A 146 -9.51 12.99 7.31
C ARG A 146 -9.67 11.71 8.12
N GLN A 147 -10.91 11.45 8.57
CA GLN A 147 -11.26 10.15 9.13
C GLN A 147 -11.48 9.15 8.00
N ARG A 148 -10.73 8.07 7.97
CA ARG A 148 -10.93 6.94 7.05
C ARG A 148 -12.07 6.07 7.58
N ARG A 149 -13.22 6.15 6.92
CA ARG A 149 -14.44 5.42 7.36
C ARG A 149 -14.53 4.01 6.78
N PHE A 150 -13.84 3.68 5.69
CA PHE A 150 -13.90 2.38 4.99
C PHE A 150 -15.34 1.84 4.82
N GLY A 151 -16.31 2.73 4.55
CA GLY A 151 -17.73 2.38 4.46
C GLY A 151 -18.44 2.24 5.81
N LYS A 152 -17.80 2.47 6.95
CA LYS A 152 -18.41 2.45 8.29
C LYS A 152 -19.11 3.76 8.61
N THR A 153 -20.14 3.69 9.47
CA THR A 153 -20.80 4.87 10.04
C THR A 153 -19.93 5.51 11.13
N GLU A 154 -20.22 6.77 11.50
CA GLU A 154 -19.51 7.44 12.62
C GLU A 154 -19.57 6.64 13.92
N SER A 155 -20.75 6.11 14.29
CA SER A 155 -20.91 5.28 15.48
C SER A 155 -20.06 4.01 15.46
N GLN A 156 -19.92 3.35 14.31
CA GLN A 156 -19.08 2.16 14.18
C GLN A 156 -17.58 2.45 14.29
N ILE A 157 -17.15 3.66 13.95
CA ILE A 157 -15.76 4.09 14.11
C ILE A 157 -15.48 4.45 15.57
N GLU A 158 -16.42 5.13 16.23
CA GLU A 158 -16.32 5.47 17.66
C GLU A 158 -16.26 4.21 18.52
N ASP A 159 -17.08 3.19 18.22
CA ASP A 159 -17.07 1.89 18.90
C ASP A 159 -15.72 1.18 18.73
N ASP A 160 -15.15 1.13 17.49
CA ASP A 160 -13.84 0.53 17.22
C ASP A 160 -12.69 1.29 17.92
N GLU A 161 -12.75 2.64 17.97
CA GLU A 161 -11.74 3.45 18.68
C GLU A 161 -11.82 3.26 20.20
N GLU A 162 -13.01 3.08 20.75
CA GLU A 162 -13.22 2.81 22.16
C GLU A 162 -12.70 1.41 22.53
N ASP A 163 -12.94 0.41 21.70
CA ASP A 163 -12.43 -0.95 21.88
C ASP A 163 -10.89 -0.99 21.83
N VAL A 164 -10.25 -0.26 20.91
CA VAL A 164 -8.79 -0.15 20.85
C VAL A 164 -8.23 0.54 22.09
N ARG A 165 -8.84 1.64 22.55
CA ARG A 165 -8.42 2.35 23.78
C ARG A 165 -8.58 1.48 25.02
N LEU A 166 -9.63 0.66 25.09
CA LEU A 166 -9.86 -0.30 26.18
C LEU A 166 -8.79 -1.40 26.18
N ALA A 167 -8.45 -1.92 24.99
CA ALA A 167 -7.41 -2.93 24.85
C ALA A 167 -6.00 -2.42 25.24
N ASP A 168 -5.66 -1.19 24.84
CA ASP A 168 -4.40 -0.54 25.22
C ASP A 168 -4.31 -0.29 26.73
N ASN A 169 -5.41 0.18 27.36
CA ASN A 169 -5.49 0.37 28.79
C ASN A 169 -5.34 -0.94 29.58
N LEU A 170 -5.95 -2.04 29.08
CA LEU A 170 -5.80 -3.37 29.69
C LEU A 170 -4.37 -3.90 29.57
N GLY A 171 -3.70 -3.66 28.43
CA GLY A 171 -2.30 -4.00 28.23
C GLY A 171 -1.37 -3.26 29.21
N ASP A 172 -1.60 -1.97 29.42
CA ASP A 172 -0.86 -1.15 30.37
C ASP A 172 -1.09 -1.58 31.84
N ILE A 173 -2.30 -1.96 32.21
CA ILE A 173 -2.64 -2.48 33.55
C ILE A 173 -1.93 -3.82 33.79
N GLN A 174 -1.93 -4.74 32.81
CA GLN A 174 -1.24 -6.03 32.92
C GLN A 174 0.27 -5.87 33.03
N ASN A 175 0.87 -4.93 32.28
CA ASN A 175 2.29 -4.64 32.36
C ASN A 175 2.69 -4.01 33.72
N LYS A 176 1.87 -3.11 34.26
CA LYS A 176 2.06 -2.53 35.59
C LYS A 176 1.92 -3.59 36.70
N ALA A 177 1.00 -4.53 36.56
CA ALA A 177 0.83 -5.65 37.50
C ALA A 177 2.01 -6.61 37.48
N LYS A 178 2.53 -6.97 36.29
CA LYS A 178 3.74 -7.80 36.15
C LYS A 178 4.96 -7.13 36.76
N ASN A 179 5.14 -5.81 36.58
CA ASN A 179 6.26 -5.06 37.16
C ASN A 179 6.17 -4.89 38.69
N LYS A 180 4.97 -4.94 39.27
CA LYS A 180 4.78 -4.95 40.73
C LYS A 180 5.04 -6.33 41.35
N LEU A 181 4.68 -7.40 40.68
CA LEU A 181 4.91 -8.78 41.13
C LEU A 181 6.38 -9.24 40.98
N GLY A 182 7.15 -8.60 40.07
CA GLY A 182 8.58 -8.88 39.87
C GLY A 182 9.54 -8.15 40.84
N LYS A 183 9.04 -7.36 41.80
CA LYS A 183 9.83 -6.69 42.86
C LYS A 183 9.38 -7.21 44.22
N SER A 184 9.67 -8.45 44.52
CA SER A 184 9.67 -8.98 45.87
C SER A 184 11.16 -9.09 46.25
N PRO A 185 11.68 -8.37 47.26
CA PRO A 185 13.00 -8.64 47.76
C PRO A 185 12.90 -9.91 48.60
N VAL A 186 13.59 -10.95 48.20
CA VAL A 186 13.97 -12.01 49.10
C VAL A 186 15.19 -11.53 49.85
N ASP A 187 15.00 -11.10 51.07
CA ASP A 187 16.09 -10.87 52.03
C ASP A 187 16.75 -12.24 52.30
N GLU A 188 17.90 -12.46 51.68
CA GLU A 188 18.90 -13.40 52.16
C GLU A 188 19.72 -12.68 53.25
N ASP A 189 19.40 -12.92 54.48
CA ASP A 189 20.36 -12.86 55.60
C ASP A 189 19.67 -13.40 56.85
N GLU A 190 20.23 -14.49 57.39
CA GLU A 190 20.34 -14.92 58.77
C GLU A 190 20.21 -16.45 58.85
N PHE A 191 21.32 -17.13 58.66
CA PHE A 191 21.63 -18.32 59.43
C PHE A 191 23.05 -18.17 60.02
N GLU A 192 23.11 -17.52 61.18
CA GLU A 192 24.27 -17.62 62.06
C GLU A 192 24.18 -18.94 62.84
N GLU A 193 25.35 -19.56 62.99
CA GLU A 193 25.67 -20.77 63.77
C GLU A 193 25.27 -20.63 65.24
N VAL A 194 24.71 -21.71 65.81
CA VAL A 194 24.93 -22.04 67.22
C VAL A 194 25.06 -23.57 67.36
N LYS A 195 26.31 -23.98 67.61
CA LYS A 195 26.79 -25.22 68.29
C LYS A 195 26.20 -26.55 67.96
#